data_5e370c1d2b101a33c653de3b7f36fe7b
#
_entry.id   5e370c1d2b101a33c653de3b7f36fe7b
#
_cell.length_a   1.000
_cell.length_b   1.000
_cell.length_c   1.000
_cell.angle_alpha   90.00
_cell.angle_beta   90.00
_cell.angle_gamma   90.00
#
_symmetry.space_group_name_H-M   'P 1'
#
loop_
_entity.id
_entity.type
_entity.pdbx_description
1 polymer ?
#
loop_
_entity_poly.entity_id
_entity_poly.type
_entity_poly.pdbx_seq_one_letter_code
_entity_poly.pdbx_strand_id
1 'polypeptide(L)' 'GIGELYKRYVVKNQLNTFRQQHGYKDGSYIKLWDTVEDNVVAFKIMDENPNISPSELYQKLELKYSQIS' A
#
# COMPACT_ATOMS: atom_id res chain seq x y z
N GLY A 1 -0.61 2.48 -20.61
CA GLY A 1 -1.97 2.15 -20.98
C GLY A 1 -2.94 2.39 -19.83
N ILE A 2 -4.19 2.09 -20.08
CA ILE A 2 -5.25 2.31 -19.09
C ILE A 2 -4.97 1.52 -17.80
N GLY A 3 -4.44 0.31 -17.91
CA GLY A 3 -4.12 -0.50 -16.77
C GLY A 3 -3.09 0.13 -15.84
N GLU A 4 -2.11 0.82 -16.40
CA GLU A 4 -1.08 1.49 -15.60
C GLU A 4 -1.66 2.68 -14.83
N LEU A 5 -2.52 3.46 -15.48
CA LEU A 5 -3.16 4.60 -14.82
C LEU A 5 -4.08 4.12 -13.68
N TYR A 6 -4.83 3.07 -13.92
CA TYR A 6 -5.71 2.51 -12.91
C TYR A 6 -4.90 2.00 -11.71
N LYS A 7 -3.81 1.28 -11.97
CA LYS A 7 -2.94 0.75 -10.93
C LYS A 7 -2.41 1.87 -10.04
N ARG A 8 -1.89 2.93 -10.65
CA ARG A 8 -1.37 4.08 -9.91
C ARG A 8 -2.45 4.74 -9.06
N TYR A 9 -3.64 4.88 -9.64
CA TYR A 9 -4.76 5.49 -8.94
C TYR A 9 -5.14 4.66 -7.69
N VAL A 10 -5.28 3.36 -7.84
CA VAL A 10 -5.65 2.48 -6.73
C VAL A 10 -4.57 2.49 -5.64
N VAL A 11 -3.30 2.37 -6.04
CA VAL A 11 -2.20 2.38 -5.07
C VAL A 11 -2.20 3.69 -4.29
N LYS A 12 -2.31 4.82 -5.00
CA LYS A 12 -2.29 6.12 -4.35
C LYS A 12 -3.43 6.28 -3.35
N ASN A 13 -4.65 5.91 -3.75
CA ASN A 13 -5.82 6.06 -2.88
C ASN A 13 -5.76 5.15 -1.66
N GLN A 14 -5.44 3.89 -1.88
CA GLN A 14 -5.41 2.94 -0.77
C GLN A 14 -4.27 3.23 0.18
N LEU A 15 -3.11 3.61 -0.35
CA LEU A 15 -1.97 3.92 0.48
C LEU A 15 -2.19 5.19 1.30
N ASN A 16 -2.79 6.22 0.70
CA ASN A 16 -3.11 7.46 1.43
C ASN A 16 -4.06 7.15 2.60
N THR A 17 -5.10 6.37 2.35
CA THR A 17 -6.03 5.97 3.40
C THR A 17 -5.32 5.16 4.48
N PHE A 18 -4.47 4.23 4.06
CA PHE A 18 -3.71 3.40 4.97
C PHE A 18 -2.83 4.24 5.89
N ARG A 19 -2.09 5.19 5.32
CA ARG A 19 -1.22 6.09 6.09
C ARG A 19 -2.01 6.86 7.13
N GLN A 20 -3.16 7.42 6.72
CA GLN A 20 -3.99 8.20 7.63
C GLN A 20 -4.49 7.38 8.81
N GLN A 21 -4.82 6.12 8.56
CA GLN A 21 -5.34 5.24 9.59
C GLN A 21 -4.25 4.61 10.47
N HIS A 22 -2.99 4.78 10.09
CA HIS A 22 -1.87 4.19 10.81
C HIS A 22 -0.90 5.22 11.38
N GLY A 23 -1.40 6.42 11.65
CA GLY A 23 -0.65 7.41 12.41
C GLY A 23 0.23 8.35 11.60
N TYR A 24 -0.10 8.58 10.34
CA TYR A 24 0.70 9.46 9.49
C TYR A 24 0.76 10.89 10.06
N LYS A 25 -0.38 11.39 10.56
CA LYS A 25 -0.46 12.76 11.07
C LYS A 25 0.35 12.98 12.34
N ASP A 26 0.40 11.99 13.23
CA ASP A 26 1.12 12.14 14.50
C ASP A 26 2.55 11.61 14.43
N GLY A 27 2.99 11.19 13.25
CA GLY A 27 4.37 10.78 13.04
C GLY A 27 4.71 9.35 13.44
N SER A 28 3.71 8.55 13.81
CA SER A 28 3.97 7.17 14.21
C SER A 28 3.99 6.19 13.03
N TYR A 29 3.61 6.64 11.84
CA TYR A 29 3.57 5.79 10.66
C TYR A 29 4.97 5.42 10.18
N ILE A 30 5.19 4.16 9.89
CA ILE A 30 6.46 3.68 9.36
C ILE A 30 6.38 3.63 7.84
N LYS A 31 7.16 4.46 7.16
CA LYS A 31 7.14 4.55 5.70
C LYS A 31 8.04 3.51 5.03
N LEU A 32 9.12 3.11 5.70
CA LEU A 32 10.04 2.10 5.18
C LEU A 32 9.71 0.76 5.83
N TRP A 33 9.25 -0.19 5.00
CA TRP A 33 8.86 -1.52 5.46
C TRP A 33 10.01 -2.48 5.15
N ASP A 34 10.84 -2.72 6.16
CA ASP A 34 12.05 -3.56 6.03
C ASP A 34 12.94 -3.07 4.86
N THR A 35 13.24 -1.78 4.87
CA THR A 35 14.09 -1.06 3.91
C THR A 35 13.44 -0.78 2.55
N VAL A 36 12.17 -1.16 2.35
CA VAL A 36 11.45 -0.90 1.10
C VAL A 36 10.33 0.11 1.36
N GLU A 37 10.22 1.14 0.53
CA GLU A 37 9.18 2.13 0.68
C GLU A 37 7.80 1.54 0.50
N ASP A 38 6.82 2.09 1.23
CA ASP A 38 5.44 1.58 1.22
C ASP A 38 4.82 1.56 -0.17
N ASN A 39 5.06 2.59 -1.00
CA ASN A 39 4.48 2.60 -2.35
C ASN A 39 5.08 1.50 -3.23
N VAL A 40 6.35 1.16 -3.05
CA VAL A 40 6.97 0.06 -3.79
C VAL A 40 6.33 -1.26 -3.37
N VAL A 41 6.08 -1.45 -2.07
CA VAL A 41 5.40 -2.64 -1.57
C VAL A 41 4.01 -2.76 -2.19
N ALA A 42 3.25 -1.66 -2.22
CA ALA A 42 1.90 -1.66 -2.76
C ALA A 42 1.90 -2.00 -4.26
N PHE A 43 2.81 -1.41 -5.03
CA PHE A 43 2.92 -1.73 -6.46
C PHE A 43 3.29 -3.18 -6.70
N LYS A 44 4.20 -3.71 -5.88
CA LYS A 44 4.60 -5.11 -6.00
C LYS A 44 3.41 -6.05 -5.74
N ILE A 45 2.60 -5.76 -4.73
CA ILE A 45 1.41 -6.55 -4.43
C ILE A 45 0.47 -6.56 -5.63
N MET A 46 0.25 -5.41 -6.26
CA MET A 46 -0.61 -5.33 -7.44
C MET A 46 -0.03 -6.07 -8.63
N ASP A 47 1.29 -6.01 -8.82
CA ASP A 47 1.93 -6.74 -9.92
C ASP A 47 1.80 -8.25 -9.75
N GLU A 48 1.86 -8.73 -8.51
CA GLU A 48 1.71 -10.15 -8.20
C GLU A 48 0.25 -10.60 -8.19
N ASN A 49 -0.69 -9.65 -8.11
CA ASN A 49 -2.12 -9.95 -8.00
C ASN A 49 -2.88 -9.00 -8.93
N PRO A 50 -2.79 -9.19 -10.26
CA PRO A 50 -3.31 -8.19 -11.20
C PRO A 50 -4.83 -7.97 -11.14
N ASN A 51 -5.58 -8.90 -10.54
CA ASN A 51 -7.03 -8.77 -10.41
C ASN A 51 -7.45 -8.40 -8.99
N ILE A 52 -6.53 -7.94 -8.16
CA ILE A 52 -6.82 -7.62 -6.77
C ILE A 52 -7.76 -6.40 -6.69
N SER A 53 -8.73 -6.47 -5.79
CA SER A 53 -9.61 -5.33 -5.53
C SER A 53 -8.91 -4.31 -4.62
N PRO A 54 -9.38 -3.05 -4.60
CA PRO A 54 -8.79 -2.06 -3.68
C PRO A 54 -8.85 -2.49 -2.22
N SER A 55 -9.96 -3.09 -1.78
CA SER A 55 -10.08 -3.53 -0.39
C SER A 55 -9.13 -4.69 -0.08
N GLU A 56 -8.91 -5.58 -1.02
CA GLU A 56 -7.95 -6.66 -0.85
C GLU A 56 -6.52 -6.14 -0.77
N LEU A 57 -6.22 -5.12 -1.59
CA LEU A 57 -4.92 -4.45 -1.51
C LEU A 57 -4.71 -3.87 -0.11
N TYR A 58 -5.73 -3.20 0.43
CA TYR A 58 -5.65 -2.64 1.77
C TYR A 58 -5.38 -3.72 2.82
N GLN A 59 -6.08 -4.84 2.73
CA GLN A 59 -5.88 -5.95 3.65
C GLN A 59 -4.46 -6.51 3.57
N LYS A 60 -3.91 -6.62 2.38
CA LYS A 60 -2.53 -7.10 2.21
C LYS A 60 -1.52 -6.09 2.75
N LEU A 61 -1.80 -4.80 2.61
CA LEU A 61 -0.96 -3.77 3.21
C LEU A 61 -0.97 -3.88 4.73
N GLU A 62 -2.15 -4.11 5.32
CA GLU A 62 -2.24 -4.30 6.77
C GLU A 62 -1.42 -5.48 7.24
N LEU A 63 -1.50 -6.59 6.51
CA LEU A 63 -0.75 -7.79 6.86
C LEU A 63 0.77 -7.52 6.79
N LYS A 64 1.22 -6.90 5.71
CA LYS A 64 2.64 -6.58 5.57
C LYS A 64 3.12 -5.62 6.65
N TYR A 65 2.33 -4.61 6.93
CA TYR A 65 2.69 -3.61 7.94
C TYR A 65 2.82 -4.25 9.33
N SER A 66 1.95 -5.18 9.65
CA SER A 66 1.99 -5.87 10.94
C SER A 66 3.22 -6.76 11.10
N GLN A 67 3.89 -7.10 10.00
CA GLN A 67 5.09 -7.94 10.00
C GLN A 67 6.38 -7.14 10.12
N ILE A 68 6.30 -5.82 10.09
CA ILE A 68 7.48 -4.97 10.29
C ILE A 68 7.91 -5.05 11.75
N SER A 69 9.15 -5.34 11.98
CA SER A 69 9.68 -5.48 13.35
C SER A 69 10.03 -4.15 14.01
#